data_333b0e6c1fed321b3022403857447b76
#
_entry.id   333b0e6c1fed321b3022403857447b76
#
_cell.length_a   1.000
_cell.length_b   1.000
_cell.length_c   1.000
_cell.angle_alpha   90.00
_cell.angle_beta   90.00
_cell.angle_gamma   90.00
#
_symmetry.space_group_name_H-M   'P 1'
#
loop_
_entity.id
_entity.type
_entity.pdbx_description
1 polymer ?
#
loop_
_entity_poly.entity_id
_entity_poly.type
_entity_poly.pdbx_seq_one_letter_code
_entity_poly.pdbx_strand_id
1 'polypeptide(L)'
;IIPQSGTYVASINCRRFEQEWFVRKSLEVGMVDPVFEHVSNDMLDKMEELNSRLINYDKCNEKVPRIEIDNAFHELIYESSGEQLAANIIKMQMSHYNRIRFLAELNSSISVKTNEEHEMLIDAIRKKDKRMYLRVIKGHINRIFNEIDKLRIIYPDYFENN
;
A
#
# COMPACT_ATOMS: atom_id res chain seq x y z
N ILE A 1 -25.40 -2.60 -17.63
CA ILE A 1 -25.23 -1.23 -18.19
C ILE A 1 -26.64 -0.73 -18.48
N ILE A 2 -27.04 0.37 -17.84
CA ILE A 2 -28.29 1.05 -18.13
C ILE A 2 -27.95 2.11 -19.19
N PRO A 3 -28.50 2.01 -20.40
CA PRO A 3 -28.22 2.98 -21.45
C PRO A 3 -28.59 4.40 -21.02
N GLN A 4 -27.74 5.39 -21.33
CA GLN A 4 -27.93 6.81 -21.07
C GLN A 4 -27.89 7.26 -19.58
N SER A 5 -27.48 6.40 -18.62
CA SER A 5 -27.41 6.76 -17.20
C SER A 5 -26.07 7.36 -16.74
N GLY A 6 -25.10 7.55 -17.66
CA GLY A 6 -23.77 8.03 -17.32
C GLY A 6 -22.88 6.95 -16.69
N THR A 7 -21.69 7.37 -16.22
CA THR A 7 -20.75 6.49 -15.51
C THR A 7 -20.71 6.92 -14.04
N TYR A 8 -20.94 5.97 -13.15
CA TYR A 8 -20.87 6.18 -11.71
C TYR A 8 -19.70 5.40 -11.12
N VAL A 9 -19.03 5.98 -10.13
CA VAL A 9 -18.04 5.27 -9.31
C VAL A 9 -18.83 4.38 -8.33
N ALA A 10 -18.67 3.07 -8.45
CA ALA A 10 -19.33 2.12 -7.55
C ALA A 10 -18.88 2.32 -6.10
N SER A 11 -19.76 2.04 -5.14
CA SER A 11 -19.41 2.08 -3.71
C SER A 11 -18.36 1.05 -3.34
N ILE A 12 -17.67 1.25 -2.22
CA ILE A 12 -16.67 0.32 -1.71
C ILE A 12 -17.38 -0.88 -1.09
N ASN A 13 -17.10 -2.06 -1.61
CA ASN A 13 -17.57 -3.32 -1.04
C ASN A 13 -16.57 -3.85 -0.03
N CYS A 14 -16.96 -3.92 1.26
CA CYS A 14 -16.07 -4.34 2.35
C CYS A 14 -15.60 -5.78 2.20
N ARG A 15 -16.48 -6.69 1.76
CA ARG A 15 -16.11 -8.09 1.55
C ARG A 15 -15.08 -8.23 0.42
N ARG A 16 -15.22 -7.44 -0.64
CA ARG A 16 -14.24 -7.42 -1.73
C ARG A 16 -12.91 -6.87 -1.25
N PHE A 17 -12.93 -5.81 -0.45
CA PHE A 17 -11.73 -5.28 0.21
C PHE A 17 -11.01 -6.34 1.04
N GLU A 18 -11.74 -7.11 1.86
CA GLU A 18 -11.14 -8.19 2.67
C GLU A 18 -10.44 -9.25 1.82
N GLN A 19 -11.04 -9.61 0.69
CA GLN A 19 -10.43 -10.55 -0.26
C GLN A 19 -9.16 -9.98 -0.90
N GLU A 20 -9.20 -8.72 -1.34
CA GLU A 20 -8.05 -8.02 -1.91
C GLU A 20 -6.93 -7.86 -0.89
N TRP A 21 -7.25 -7.49 0.36
CA TRP A 21 -6.31 -7.44 1.47
C TRP A 21 -5.64 -8.80 1.72
N PHE A 22 -6.42 -9.88 1.75
CA PHE A 22 -5.89 -11.23 1.94
C PHE A 22 -4.91 -11.62 0.83
N VAL A 23 -5.26 -11.37 -0.42
CA VAL A 23 -4.40 -11.65 -1.58
C VAL A 23 -3.12 -10.84 -1.50
N ARG A 24 -3.20 -9.53 -1.30
CA ARG A 24 -2.04 -8.66 -1.17
C ARG A 24 -1.10 -9.13 -0.07
N LYS A 25 -1.63 -9.36 1.13
CA LYS A 25 -0.85 -9.85 2.26
C LYS A 25 -0.15 -11.18 1.98
N SER A 26 -0.86 -12.12 1.33
CA SER A 26 -0.30 -13.43 0.99
C SER A 26 0.83 -13.33 0.00
N LEU A 27 0.68 -12.50 -1.04
CA LEU A 27 1.70 -12.29 -2.06
C LEU A 27 2.91 -11.54 -1.50
N GLU A 28 2.72 -10.43 -0.78
CA GLU A 28 3.83 -9.65 -0.20
C GLU A 28 4.64 -10.46 0.83
N VAL A 29 3.99 -11.28 1.63
CA VAL A 29 4.67 -12.20 2.54
C VAL A 29 5.42 -13.29 1.79
N GLY A 30 4.84 -13.81 0.71
CA GLY A 30 5.49 -14.83 -0.15
C GLY A 30 6.71 -14.30 -0.91
N MET A 31 6.76 -13.01 -1.22
CA MET A 31 7.87 -12.38 -1.92
C MET A 31 9.09 -12.06 -1.03
N VAL A 32 9.02 -12.29 0.28
CA VAL A 32 10.10 -11.87 1.20
C VAL A 32 11.45 -12.52 0.85
N ASP A 33 11.49 -13.84 0.64
CA ASP A 33 12.75 -14.51 0.31
C ASP A 33 13.35 -14.00 -1.00
N PRO A 34 12.61 -13.95 -2.12
CA PRO A 34 13.10 -13.36 -3.38
C PRO A 34 13.56 -11.89 -3.22
N VAL A 35 12.86 -11.05 -2.47
CA VAL A 35 13.28 -9.66 -2.22
C VAL A 35 14.67 -9.61 -1.60
N PHE A 36 14.90 -10.41 -0.56
CA PHE A 36 16.21 -10.43 0.14
C PHE A 36 17.34 -11.03 -0.70
N GLU A 37 17.02 -11.82 -1.72
CA GLU A 37 18.01 -12.42 -2.64
C GLU A 37 18.39 -11.45 -3.76
N HIS A 38 17.45 -10.63 -4.25
CA HIS A 38 17.66 -9.89 -5.49
C HIS A 38 17.72 -8.37 -5.32
N VAL A 39 17.34 -7.82 -4.17
CA VAL A 39 17.35 -6.37 -3.95
C VAL A 39 18.75 -5.78 -4.11
N SER A 40 18.88 -4.75 -4.94
CA SER A 40 20.14 -4.01 -5.13
C SER A 40 20.22 -2.77 -4.23
N ASN A 41 21.44 -2.25 -4.02
CA ASN A 41 21.61 -0.98 -3.31
C ASN A 41 20.93 0.19 -4.05
N ASP A 42 20.97 0.23 -5.37
CA ASP A 42 20.27 1.24 -6.17
C ASP A 42 18.76 1.23 -5.94
N MET A 43 18.14 0.05 -5.79
CA MET A 43 16.72 -0.06 -5.45
C MET A 43 16.44 0.44 -4.03
N LEU A 44 17.30 0.12 -3.06
CA LEU A 44 17.18 0.63 -1.69
C LEU A 44 17.31 2.15 -1.63
N ASP A 45 18.25 2.74 -2.37
CA ASP A 45 18.43 4.18 -2.44
C ASP A 45 17.20 4.88 -3.05
N LYS A 46 16.59 4.29 -4.08
CA LYS A 46 15.33 4.76 -4.65
C LYS A 46 14.16 4.66 -3.66
N MET A 47 14.08 3.59 -2.88
CA MET A 47 13.08 3.43 -1.81
C MET A 47 13.24 4.51 -0.75
N GLU A 48 14.48 4.84 -0.34
CA GLU A 48 14.77 5.93 0.59
C GLU A 48 14.35 7.30 0.02
N GLU A 49 14.64 7.55 -1.26
CA GLU A 49 14.21 8.78 -1.93
C GLU A 49 12.69 8.91 -1.92
N LEU A 50 11.95 7.86 -2.29
CA LEU A 50 10.48 7.86 -2.27
C LEU A 50 9.93 8.07 -0.86
N ASN A 51 10.48 7.42 0.15
CA ASN A 51 10.06 7.63 1.52
C ASN A 51 10.39 9.03 2.04
N SER A 52 11.52 9.60 1.65
CA SER A 52 11.87 11.00 1.95
C SER A 52 10.86 11.98 1.33
N ARG A 53 10.39 11.73 0.11
CA ARG A 53 9.31 12.52 -0.52
C ARG A 53 8.00 12.42 0.27
N LEU A 54 7.65 11.23 0.75
CA LEU A 54 6.47 11.03 1.61
C LEU A 54 6.57 11.79 2.93
N ILE A 55 7.73 11.77 3.59
CA ILE A 55 8.01 12.49 4.85
C ILE A 55 7.86 14.01 4.68
N ASN A 56 8.33 14.52 3.54
CA ASN A 56 8.36 15.95 3.26
C ASN A 56 7.20 16.42 2.36
N TYR A 57 6.20 15.59 2.15
CA TYR A 57 5.13 15.81 1.19
C TYR A 57 4.48 17.18 1.27
N ASP A 58 4.04 17.57 2.46
CA ASP A 58 3.37 18.85 2.71
C ASP A 58 4.32 20.06 2.64
N LYS A 59 5.62 19.85 2.87
CA LYS A 59 6.64 20.91 2.87
C LYS A 59 7.16 21.23 1.48
N CYS A 60 7.21 20.22 0.60
CA CYS A 60 7.83 20.34 -0.73
C CYS A 60 6.83 20.71 -1.83
N ASN A 61 5.57 20.98 -1.50
CA ASN A 61 4.51 21.23 -2.48
C ASN A 61 4.48 20.17 -3.60
N GLU A 62 4.55 18.90 -3.19
CA GLU A 62 4.59 17.74 -4.09
C GLU A 62 3.32 17.71 -4.95
N LYS A 63 3.48 17.51 -6.26
CA LYS A 63 2.38 17.51 -7.23
C LYS A 63 1.82 16.12 -7.52
N VAL A 64 2.63 15.10 -7.26
CA VAL A 64 2.21 13.71 -7.41
C VAL A 64 1.38 13.32 -6.19
N PRO A 65 0.19 12.73 -6.35
CA PRO A 65 -0.60 12.26 -5.21
C PRO A 65 0.20 11.35 -4.28
N ARG A 66 0.05 11.54 -2.97
CA ARG A 66 0.79 10.79 -1.95
C ARG A 66 0.69 9.28 -2.17
N ILE A 67 -0.50 8.77 -2.50
CA ILE A 67 -0.73 7.34 -2.77
C ILE A 67 0.06 6.81 -3.96
N GLU A 68 0.36 7.65 -4.95
CA GLU A 68 1.18 7.22 -6.09
C GLU A 68 2.65 7.07 -5.71
N ILE A 69 3.17 7.92 -4.81
CA ILE A 69 4.53 7.79 -4.28
C ILE A 69 4.63 6.53 -3.40
N ASP A 70 3.63 6.28 -2.58
CA ASP A 70 3.54 5.08 -1.75
C ASP A 70 3.42 3.80 -2.62
N ASN A 71 2.65 3.84 -3.70
CA ASN A 71 2.60 2.75 -4.67
C ASN A 71 3.96 2.50 -5.33
N ALA A 72 4.67 3.57 -5.74
CA ALA A 72 6.00 3.44 -6.34
C ALA A 72 7.01 2.81 -5.37
N PHE A 73 6.93 3.13 -4.06
CA PHE A 73 7.73 2.48 -3.04
C PHE A 73 7.50 0.96 -3.00
N HIS A 74 6.24 0.53 -2.96
CA HIS A 74 5.90 -0.89 -2.97
C HIS A 74 6.24 -1.57 -4.29
N GLU A 75 6.10 -0.88 -5.44
CA GLU A 75 6.49 -1.42 -6.75
C GLU A 75 7.98 -1.79 -6.78
N LEU A 76 8.89 -1.01 -6.17
CA LEU A 76 10.30 -1.37 -6.05
C LEU A 76 10.52 -2.66 -5.25
N ILE A 77 9.71 -2.90 -4.20
CA ILE A 77 9.75 -4.17 -3.46
C ILE A 77 9.34 -5.33 -4.38
N TYR A 78 8.27 -5.16 -5.16
CA TYR A 78 7.78 -6.20 -6.07
C TYR A 78 8.77 -6.47 -7.20
N GLU A 79 9.35 -5.43 -7.79
CA GLU A 79 10.38 -5.55 -8.82
C GLU A 79 11.61 -6.29 -8.29
N SER A 80 12.06 -5.99 -7.06
CA SER A 80 13.19 -6.68 -6.45
C SER A 80 12.92 -8.15 -6.15
N SER A 81 11.66 -8.56 -6.03
CA SER A 81 11.34 -9.97 -5.89
C SER A 81 11.49 -10.78 -7.18
N GLY A 82 11.42 -10.14 -8.35
CA GLY A 82 11.35 -10.82 -9.65
C GLY A 82 10.00 -11.52 -9.92
N GLU A 83 9.06 -11.50 -8.98
CA GLU A 83 7.76 -12.19 -9.07
C GLU A 83 6.72 -11.34 -9.83
N GLN A 84 6.96 -11.14 -11.13
CA GLN A 84 6.20 -10.24 -11.99
C GLN A 84 4.69 -10.54 -12.01
N LEU A 85 4.29 -11.82 -11.98
CA LEU A 85 2.88 -12.18 -11.95
C LEU A 85 2.22 -11.73 -10.65
N ALA A 86 2.87 -11.91 -9.50
CA ALA A 86 2.36 -11.45 -8.20
C ALA A 86 2.22 -9.92 -8.18
N ALA A 87 3.23 -9.19 -8.66
CA ALA A 87 3.20 -7.74 -8.81
C ALA A 87 2.02 -7.27 -9.67
N ASN A 88 1.78 -7.91 -10.81
CA ASN A 88 0.66 -7.59 -11.70
C ASN A 88 -0.70 -7.86 -11.05
N ILE A 89 -0.84 -8.96 -10.30
CA ILE A 89 -2.08 -9.25 -9.56
C ILE A 89 -2.36 -8.15 -8.54
N ILE A 90 -1.37 -7.73 -7.77
CA ILE A 90 -1.53 -6.64 -6.80
C ILE A 90 -1.93 -5.34 -7.52
N LYS A 91 -1.25 -4.98 -8.60
CA LYS A 91 -1.52 -3.76 -9.35
C LYS A 91 -2.93 -3.72 -9.95
N MET A 92 -3.41 -4.83 -10.51
CA MET A 92 -4.65 -4.88 -11.28
C MET A 92 -5.89 -5.20 -10.45
N GLN A 93 -5.76 -5.90 -9.33
CA GLN A 93 -6.88 -6.48 -8.59
C GLN A 93 -7.20 -5.79 -7.26
N MET A 94 -6.54 -4.65 -6.93
CA MET A 94 -6.65 -3.98 -5.63
C MET A 94 -7.55 -2.73 -5.66
N SER A 95 -8.64 -2.77 -6.42
CA SER A 95 -9.50 -1.60 -6.63
C SER A 95 -10.14 -1.09 -5.34
N HIS A 96 -10.77 -1.96 -4.56
CA HIS A 96 -11.41 -1.58 -3.28
C HIS A 96 -10.38 -1.28 -2.21
N TYR A 97 -9.30 -2.06 -2.15
CA TYR A 97 -8.17 -1.84 -1.23
C TYR A 97 -7.53 -0.46 -1.43
N ASN A 98 -7.23 -0.09 -2.67
CA ASN A 98 -6.61 1.20 -2.99
C ASN A 98 -7.53 2.39 -2.69
N ARG A 99 -8.84 2.24 -2.86
CA ARG A 99 -9.82 3.28 -2.50
C ARG A 99 -9.88 3.49 -0.99
N ILE A 100 -9.80 2.43 -0.19
CA ILE A 100 -9.73 2.55 1.27
C ILE A 100 -8.40 3.20 1.69
N ARG A 101 -7.27 2.84 1.07
CA ARG A 101 -5.98 3.53 1.30
C ARG A 101 -6.10 5.02 1.01
N PHE A 102 -6.71 5.39 -0.10
CA PHE A 102 -6.93 6.80 -0.46
C PHE A 102 -7.75 7.53 0.62
N LEU A 103 -8.86 6.96 1.08
CA LEU A 103 -9.64 7.54 2.17
C LEU A 103 -8.86 7.65 3.49
N ALA A 104 -8.02 6.65 3.77
CA ALA A 104 -7.16 6.66 4.96
C ALA A 104 -6.11 7.77 4.91
N GLU A 105 -5.56 8.08 3.73
CA GLU A 105 -4.57 9.15 3.56
C GLU A 105 -5.15 10.55 3.75
N LEU A 106 -6.44 10.74 3.52
CA LEU A 106 -7.12 11.99 3.88
C LEU A 106 -7.11 12.21 5.41
N ASN A 107 -6.69 11.21 6.18
CA ASN A 107 -6.55 11.27 7.63
C ASN A 107 -5.06 11.28 8.02
N SER A 108 -4.55 12.45 8.39
CA SER A 108 -3.12 12.72 8.64
C SER A 108 -2.43 11.81 9.67
N SER A 109 -3.18 11.20 10.60
CA SER A 109 -2.60 10.33 11.64
C SER A 109 -2.04 9.01 11.09
N ILE A 110 -2.46 8.58 9.90
CA ILE A 110 -2.04 7.32 9.28
C ILE A 110 -0.73 7.51 8.53
N SER A 111 -0.52 8.67 7.93
CA SER A 111 0.62 8.93 7.04
C SER A 111 1.98 8.91 7.76
N VAL A 112 2.07 9.45 8.98
CA VAL A 112 3.33 9.45 9.76
C VAL A 112 3.80 8.03 10.03
N LYS A 113 2.89 7.16 10.49
CA LYS A 113 3.21 5.78 10.80
C LYS A 113 3.60 4.96 9.56
N THR A 114 3.02 5.27 8.40
CA THR A 114 3.42 4.66 7.12
C THR A 114 4.89 4.92 6.82
N ASN A 115 5.34 6.17 6.97
CA ASN A 115 6.72 6.56 6.70
C ASN A 115 7.71 5.85 7.65
N GLU A 116 7.39 5.76 8.95
CA GLU A 116 8.20 5.03 9.92
C GLU A 116 8.31 3.53 9.57
N GLU A 117 7.21 2.92 9.15
CA GLU A 117 7.20 1.52 8.73
C GLU A 117 8.02 1.31 7.46
N HIS A 118 8.00 2.23 6.49
CA HIS A 118 8.85 2.19 5.31
C HIS A 118 10.34 2.26 5.67
N GLU A 119 10.75 3.15 6.57
CA GLU A 119 12.12 3.20 7.09
C GLU A 119 12.54 1.87 7.72
N MET A 120 11.65 1.27 8.52
CA MET A 120 11.91 -0.02 9.14
C MET A 120 12.03 -1.16 8.12
N LEU A 121 11.27 -1.14 7.00
CA LEU A 121 11.40 -2.12 5.93
C LEU A 121 12.75 -2.01 5.23
N ILE A 122 13.16 -0.80 4.85
CA ILE A 122 14.47 -0.55 4.23
C ILE A 122 15.60 -1.02 5.16
N ASP A 123 15.53 -0.65 6.43
CA ASP A 123 16.51 -0.99 7.46
C ASP A 123 16.62 -2.51 7.65
N ALA A 124 15.47 -3.20 7.67
CA ALA A 124 15.43 -4.66 7.78
C ALA A 124 16.09 -5.35 6.57
N ILE A 125 15.88 -4.84 5.35
CA ILE A 125 16.55 -5.36 4.14
C ILE A 125 18.06 -5.11 4.23
N ARG A 126 18.52 -3.90 4.56
CA ARG A 126 19.94 -3.56 4.69
C ARG A 126 20.65 -4.42 5.73
N LYS A 127 19.99 -4.71 6.84
CA LYS A 127 20.51 -5.56 7.93
C LYS A 127 20.33 -7.05 7.68
N LYS A 128 19.69 -7.43 6.57
CA LYS A 128 19.32 -8.82 6.24
C LYS A 128 18.45 -9.48 7.32
N ASP A 129 17.62 -8.69 8.02
CA ASP A 129 16.72 -9.15 9.07
C ASP A 129 15.33 -9.46 8.48
N LYS A 130 15.20 -10.67 7.89
CA LYS A 130 13.92 -11.17 7.34
C LYS A 130 12.82 -11.23 8.41
N ARG A 131 13.14 -11.49 9.67
CA ARG A 131 12.17 -11.59 10.75
C ARG A 131 11.55 -10.22 11.06
N MET A 132 12.41 -9.19 11.15
CA MET A 132 11.94 -7.83 11.31
C MET A 132 11.08 -7.39 10.12
N TYR A 133 11.55 -7.61 8.89
CA TYR A 133 10.81 -7.29 7.68
C TYR A 133 9.41 -7.91 7.66
N LEU A 134 9.31 -9.22 7.91
CA LEU A 134 8.03 -9.95 7.97
C LEU A 134 7.07 -9.38 9.03
N ARG A 135 7.58 -8.99 10.18
CA ARG A 135 6.78 -8.36 11.23
C ARG A 135 6.25 -7.01 10.79
N VAL A 136 7.11 -6.17 10.20
CA VAL A 136 6.76 -4.81 9.79
C VAL A 136 5.77 -4.84 8.63
N ILE A 137 6.04 -5.61 7.55
CA ILE A 137 5.16 -5.64 6.38
C ILE A 137 3.77 -6.20 6.72
N LYS A 138 3.67 -7.22 7.57
CA LYS A 138 2.38 -7.71 8.07
C LYS A 138 1.62 -6.66 8.88
N GLY A 139 2.31 -5.92 9.73
CA GLY A 139 1.72 -4.82 10.52
C GLY A 139 1.23 -3.69 9.63
N HIS A 140 2.05 -3.28 8.67
CA HIS A 140 1.78 -2.25 7.68
C HIS A 140 0.50 -2.55 6.86
N ILE A 141 0.40 -3.75 6.29
CA ILE A 141 -0.76 -4.17 5.51
C ILE A 141 -2.01 -4.33 6.39
N ASN A 142 -1.86 -4.86 7.61
CA ASN A 142 -2.98 -5.05 8.53
C ASN A 142 -3.53 -3.74 9.08
N ARG A 143 -2.73 -2.68 9.15
CA ARG A 143 -3.15 -1.38 9.70
C ARG A 143 -4.33 -0.80 8.93
N ILE A 144 -4.31 -0.85 7.60
CA ILE A 144 -5.43 -0.36 6.79
C ILE A 144 -6.72 -1.16 7.06
N PHE A 145 -6.59 -2.46 7.31
CA PHE A 145 -7.72 -3.31 7.68
C PHE A 145 -8.36 -2.86 8.99
N ASN A 146 -7.56 -2.45 9.97
CA ASN A 146 -8.04 -2.00 11.27
C ASN A 146 -8.72 -0.61 11.24
N GLU A 147 -8.49 0.19 10.19
CA GLU A 147 -9.08 1.53 10.05
C GLU A 147 -10.44 1.52 9.32
N ILE A 148 -10.87 0.39 8.76
CA ILE A 148 -12.05 0.35 7.89
C ILE A 148 -13.33 0.79 8.59
N ASP A 149 -13.56 0.36 9.83
CA ASP A 149 -14.77 0.72 10.57
C ASP A 149 -14.84 2.21 10.88
N LYS A 150 -13.69 2.81 11.20
CA LYS A 150 -13.57 4.25 11.39
C LYS A 150 -13.83 5.02 10.10
N LEU A 151 -13.27 4.55 8.98
CA LEU A 151 -13.49 5.18 7.68
C LEU A 151 -14.95 5.09 7.23
N ARG A 152 -15.65 4.00 7.53
CA ARG A 152 -17.09 3.86 7.26
C ARG A 152 -17.94 4.87 8.04
N ILE A 153 -17.53 5.21 9.26
CA ILE A 153 -18.21 6.23 10.06
C ILE A 153 -17.96 7.64 9.50
N ILE A 154 -16.71 7.91 9.06
CA ILE A 154 -16.33 9.24 8.55
C ILE A 154 -16.86 9.48 7.13
N TYR A 155 -16.88 8.45 6.30
CA TYR A 155 -17.20 8.52 4.86
C TYR A 155 -18.31 7.53 4.46
N PRO A 156 -19.50 7.54 5.10
CA PRO A 156 -20.52 6.51 4.89
C PRO A 156 -20.97 6.39 3.43
N ASP A 157 -21.04 7.50 2.70
CA ASP A 157 -21.52 7.54 1.31
C ASP A 157 -20.58 6.83 0.30
N TYR A 158 -19.37 6.53 0.71
CA TYR A 158 -18.41 5.81 -0.14
C TYR A 158 -18.52 4.28 -0.05
N PHE A 159 -19.27 3.77 0.91
CA PHE A 159 -19.40 2.34 1.17
C PHE A 159 -20.77 1.81 0.75
N GLU A 160 -20.83 0.53 0.37
CA GLU A 160 -22.11 -0.15 0.15
C GLU A 160 -22.89 -0.23 1.45
N ASN A 161 -24.19 0.06 1.37
CA ASN A 161 -25.11 -0.22 2.48
C ASN A 161 -25.24 -1.74 2.63
N ASN A 162 -24.86 -2.27 3.78
CA ASN A 162 -25.07 -3.66 4.13
C ASN A 162 -26.54 -3.92 4.45
#